data_5afd202ba8bb5a325ed9cb02e7f05db4
#
_entry.id   5afd202ba8bb5a325ed9cb02e7f05db4
#
_cell.length_a   1.000
_cell.length_b   1.000
_cell.length_c   1.000
_cell.angle_alpha   90.00
_cell.angle_beta   90.00
_cell.angle_gamma   90.00
#
_symmetry.space_group_name_H-M   'P 1'
#
loop_
_entity.id
_entity.type
_entity.pdbx_description
1 polymer ?
#
loop_
_entity_poly.entity_id
_entity_poly.type
_entity_poly.pdbx_seq_one_letter_code
_entity_poly.pdbx_strand_id
1 'polypeptide(L)'
;ALRVRIPGWAQDAPVPTDLYSFTDKAKAYTISVNGKKVNAAQMDGYATILHDWKTGDIVEINFPMDVRRVKANDNVEDDRGKLAIERGPIMFCLEGKDQVDSIVFNKFIPDGTSMEATYDADLLNGVMVLTGTAKEIEKDGSVKEVPFKAIPYSTWNNRGADQMAIWIPEAAEYARPTPEPTIASKAHTLMIQAPIQKDAPESASVETWAWGVNDQWEPKRSSDISKPYHYWWLRNGTQETLAYQFDQPYTISNVEVYWLDFDHYDGDFRVPKSWKLYYKDGKSWKEVEALNEYTVKKDCYNSLDFKPVKTTGLKIAAQLQKGASGGVIEWKVN
;
A
#
# COMPACT_ATOMS: atom_id res chain seq x y z
N ALA A 1 6.70 -46.91 -9.60
CA ALA A 1 5.76 -45.86 -9.31
C ALA A 1 6.39 -44.48 -9.61
N LEU A 2 5.65 -43.57 -10.24
CA LEU A 2 5.99 -42.17 -10.37
C LEU A 2 5.12 -41.37 -9.40
N ARG A 3 5.76 -40.49 -8.60
CA ARG A 3 5.04 -39.57 -7.69
C ARG A 3 5.16 -38.16 -8.21
N VAL A 4 4.02 -37.51 -8.42
CA VAL A 4 3.93 -36.16 -8.96
C VAL A 4 3.28 -35.29 -7.90
N ARG A 5 3.93 -34.18 -7.56
CA ARG A 5 3.36 -33.20 -6.62
C ARG A 5 2.17 -32.49 -7.25
N ILE A 6 1.07 -32.47 -6.50
CA ILE A 6 -0.10 -31.65 -6.84
C ILE A 6 -0.03 -30.38 -5.99
N PRO A 7 0.08 -29.20 -6.60
CA PRO A 7 0.21 -27.95 -5.84
C PRO A 7 -1.10 -27.60 -5.09
N GLY A 8 -0.97 -26.88 -3.98
CA GLY A 8 -2.10 -26.51 -3.12
C GLY A 8 -3.19 -25.73 -3.85
N TRP A 9 -2.81 -24.78 -4.70
CA TRP A 9 -3.77 -24.00 -5.49
C TRP A 9 -4.66 -24.86 -6.40
N ALA A 10 -4.17 -26.00 -6.88
CA ALA A 10 -4.96 -26.99 -7.64
C ALA A 10 -5.78 -27.92 -6.73
N GLN A 11 -5.72 -27.77 -5.42
CA GLN A 11 -6.39 -28.56 -4.39
C GLN A 11 -7.21 -27.71 -3.40
N ASP A 12 -7.68 -26.55 -3.82
CA ASP A 12 -8.44 -25.59 -3.02
C ASP A 12 -7.69 -24.99 -1.80
N ALA A 13 -6.36 -25.04 -1.80
CA ALA A 13 -5.53 -24.45 -0.76
C ALA A 13 -4.61 -23.38 -1.36
N PRO A 14 -4.96 -22.08 -1.30
CA PRO A 14 -4.08 -21.00 -1.80
C PRO A 14 -2.78 -20.95 -1.04
N VAL A 15 -2.83 -21.21 0.27
CA VAL A 15 -1.67 -21.33 1.18
C VAL A 15 -1.80 -22.58 2.04
N PRO A 16 -0.73 -23.09 2.66
CA PRO A 16 -0.78 -24.32 3.46
C PRO A 16 -1.38 -24.14 4.88
N THR A 17 -2.12 -23.06 5.11
CA THR A 17 -2.80 -22.73 6.38
C THR A 17 -4.25 -22.33 6.12
N ASP A 18 -5.03 -22.08 7.16
CA ASP A 18 -6.40 -21.56 7.10
C ASP A 18 -6.48 -20.01 7.02
N LEU A 19 -5.33 -19.35 6.86
CA LEU A 19 -5.25 -17.89 6.81
C LEU A 19 -6.00 -17.32 5.58
N TYR A 20 -5.95 -18.04 4.46
CA TYR A 20 -6.63 -17.69 3.21
C TYR A 20 -7.38 -18.88 2.64
N SER A 21 -8.50 -18.62 2.01
CA SER A 21 -9.33 -19.64 1.36
C SER A 21 -9.85 -19.17 0.01
N PHE A 22 -10.04 -20.12 -0.91
CA PHE A 22 -10.77 -19.84 -2.15
C PHE A 22 -12.28 -19.81 -1.88
N THR A 23 -12.99 -18.91 -2.57
CA THR A 23 -14.46 -18.86 -2.52
C THR A 23 -15.10 -19.96 -3.38
N ASP A 24 -14.39 -20.42 -4.40
CA ASP A 24 -14.82 -21.42 -5.36
C ASP A 24 -13.98 -22.68 -5.28
N LYS A 25 -14.54 -23.82 -5.69
CA LYS A 25 -13.78 -25.06 -5.82
C LYS A 25 -13.00 -25.10 -7.13
N ALA A 26 -11.76 -25.60 -7.08
CA ALA A 26 -10.97 -25.86 -8.27
C ALA A 26 -11.65 -26.92 -9.16
N LYS A 27 -11.54 -26.75 -10.46
CA LYS A 27 -11.78 -27.86 -11.38
C LYS A 27 -10.72 -28.94 -11.16
N ALA A 28 -11.13 -30.19 -11.26
CA ALA A 28 -10.20 -31.31 -11.05
C ALA A 28 -9.08 -31.31 -12.09
N TYR A 29 -7.84 -31.46 -11.62
CA TYR A 29 -6.70 -31.74 -12.50
C TYR A 29 -6.84 -33.12 -13.14
N THR A 30 -6.15 -33.34 -14.24
CA THR A 30 -6.12 -34.64 -14.91
C THR A 30 -4.71 -35.12 -15.14
N ILE A 31 -4.52 -36.44 -15.08
CA ILE A 31 -3.26 -37.11 -15.41
C ILE A 31 -3.54 -38.15 -16.48
N SER A 32 -2.69 -38.22 -17.48
CA SER A 32 -2.69 -39.29 -18.49
C SER A 32 -1.30 -39.90 -18.66
N VAL A 33 -1.28 -41.16 -19.06
CA VAL A 33 -0.07 -41.88 -19.49
C VAL A 33 -0.31 -42.37 -20.89
N ASN A 34 0.54 -41.97 -21.83
CA ASN A 34 0.41 -42.30 -23.26
C ASN A 34 -1.00 -41.97 -23.80
N GLY A 35 -1.53 -40.78 -23.42
CA GLY A 35 -2.85 -40.31 -23.83
C GLY A 35 -4.03 -40.98 -23.12
N LYS A 36 -3.81 -41.94 -22.22
CA LYS A 36 -4.86 -42.60 -21.46
C LYS A 36 -4.96 -42.00 -20.07
N LYS A 37 -6.15 -41.50 -19.69
CA LYS A 37 -6.42 -40.97 -18.35
C LYS A 37 -6.20 -42.01 -17.28
N VAL A 38 -5.47 -41.64 -16.23
CA VAL A 38 -5.20 -42.50 -15.07
C VAL A 38 -5.76 -41.89 -13.80
N ASN A 39 -6.28 -42.74 -12.91
CA ASN A 39 -6.68 -42.35 -11.58
C ASN A 39 -5.53 -42.65 -10.62
N ALA A 40 -4.77 -41.60 -10.27
CA ALA A 40 -3.67 -41.71 -9.34
C ALA A 40 -4.15 -41.52 -7.89
N ALA A 41 -3.76 -42.43 -7.01
CA ALA A 41 -3.99 -42.23 -5.57
C ALA A 41 -3.22 -41.01 -5.08
N GLN A 42 -3.87 -40.15 -4.33
CA GLN A 42 -3.22 -38.95 -3.77
C GLN A 42 -2.96 -39.17 -2.29
N MET A 43 -1.73 -38.92 -1.86
CA MET A 43 -1.30 -38.95 -0.48
C MET A 43 -0.17 -37.93 -0.25
N ASP A 44 -0.25 -37.18 0.85
CA ASP A 44 0.76 -36.19 1.25
C ASP A 44 1.09 -35.15 0.14
N GLY A 45 0.07 -34.73 -0.60
CA GLY A 45 0.22 -33.77 -1.69
C GLY A 45 0.80 -34.34 -2.98
N TYR A 46 0.96 -35.66 -3.09
CA TYR A 46 1.46 -36.34 -4.29
C TYR A 46 0.44 -37.29 -4.90
N ALA A 47 0.29 -37.25 -6.21
CA ALA A 47 -0.40 -38.27 -6.98
C ALA A 47 0.61 -39.38 -7.33
N THR A 48 0.27 -40.64 -7.02
CA THR A 48 1.11 -41.78 -7.29
C THR A 48 0.58 -42.59 -8.49
N ILE A 49 1.39 -42.68 -9.55
CA ILE A 49 1.06 -43.36 -10.79
C ILE A 49 1.81 -44.69 -10.78
N LEU A 50 1.05 -45.79 -10.78
CA LEU A 50 1.60 -47.15 -10.94
C LEU A 50 1.50 -47.50 -12.43
N HIS A 51 2.64 -47.80 -13.03
CA HIS A 51 2.75 -48.17 -14.44
C HIS A 51 4.01 -49.02 -14.70
N ASP A 52 3.94 -49.91 -15.66
CA ASP A 52 5.11 -50.67 -16.15
C ASP A 52 5.90 -49.81 -17.15
N TRP A 53 6.73 -48.93 -16.58
CA TRP A 53 7.42 -47.87 -17.29
C TRP A 53 8.38 -48.40 -18.37
N LYS A 54 8.29 -47.83 -19.57
CA LYS A 54 9.16 -48.09 -20.70
C LYS A 54 9.76 -46.77 -21.20
N THR A 55 10.90 -46.91 -21.85
CA THR A 55 11.52 -45.78 -22.56
C THR A 55 10.54 -45.23 -23.61
N GLY A 56 10.25 -43.93 -23.55
CA GLY A 56 9.31 -43.26 -24.45
C GLY A 56 7.90 -43.08 -23.88
N ASP A 57 7.60 -43.59 -22.68
CA ASP A 57 6.32 -43.30 -22.03
C ASP A 57 6.20 -41.79 -21.72
N ILE A 58 5.03 -41.23 -22.00
CA ILE A 58 4.70 -39.80 -21.79
C ILE A 58 3.67 -39.68 -20.69
N VAL A 59 3.99 -38.85 -19.71
CA VAL A 59 3.02 -38.45 -18.66
C VAL A 59 2.61 -37.00 -18.90
N GLU A 60 1.31 -36.76 -19.05
CA GLU A 60 0.74 -35.44 -19.21
C GLU A 60 -0.10 -35.11 -17.98
N ILE A 61 0.11 -33.91 -17.45
CA ILE A 61 -0.65 -33.39 -16.30
C ILE A 61 -1.27 -32.07 -16.73
N ASN A 62 -2.57 -31.95 -16.58
CA ASN A 62 -3.29 -30.72 -16.85
C ASN A 62 -3.86 -30.16 -15.57
N PHE A 63 -3.37 -28.97 -15.18
CA PHE A 63 -3.91 -28.18 -14.07
C PHE A 63 -4.80 -27.06 -14.65
N PRO A 64 -6.11 -27.06 -14.36
CA PRO A 64 -6.98 -25.97 -14.77
C PRO A 64 -6.54 -24.65 -14.16
N MET A 65 -6.44 -23.62 -15.01
CA MET A 65 -6.01 -22.27 -14.64
C MET A 65 -7.21 -21.32 -14.62
N ASP A 66 -8.22 -21.66 -13.81
CA ASP A 66 -9.39 -20.80 -13.65
C ASP A 66 -9.01 -19.53 -12.84
N VAL A 67 -9.72 -18.43 -13.11
CA VAL A 67 -9.66 -17.23 -12.29
C VAL A 67 -10.45 -17.48 -11.02
N ARG A 68 -9.83 -17.31 -9.86
CA ARG A 68 -10.44 -17.63 -8.55
C ARG A 68 -10.26 -16.47 -7.59
N ARG A 69 -11.24 -16.32 -6.70
CA ARG A 69 -11.21 -15.35 -5.61
C ARG A 69 -10.65 -15.97 -4.35
N VAL A 70 -9.82 -15.22 -3.65
CA VAL A 70 -9.25 -15.58 -2.36
C VAL A 70 -9.76 -14.61 -1.31
N LYS A 71 -10.22 -15.14 -0.18
CA LYS A 71 -10.59 -14.37 1.01
C LYS A 71 -9.67 -14.67 2.16
N ALA A 72 -9.38 -13.65 2.95
CA ALA A 72 -8.67 -13.79 4.20
C ALA A 72 -9.60 -14.33 5.29
N ASN A 73 -9.00 -14.98 6.29
CA ASN A 73 -9.67 -15.30 7.56
C ASN A 73 -10.13 -14.01 8.25
N ASP A 74 -11.28 -14.03 8.92
CA ASP A 74 -11.87 -12.85 9.59
C ASP A 74 -10.96 -12.23 10.67
N ASN A 75 -9.96 -12.97 11.16
CA ASN A 75 -8.94 -12.45 12.07
C ASN A 75 -7.92 -11.51 11.40
N VAL A 76 -7.86 -11.48 10.07
CA VAL A 76 -7.04 -10.54 9.29
C VAL A 76 -7.87 -9.28 9.06
N GLU A 77 -7.84 -8.37 10.02
CA GLU A 77 -8.73 -7.18 10.04
C GLU A 77 -8.59 -6.29 8.81
N ASP A 78 -7.37 -6.11 8.32
CA ASP A 78 -7.10 -5.22 7.18
C ASP A 78 -7.66 -5.75 5.85
N ASP A 79 -7.95 -7.03 5.74
CA ASP A 79 -8.44 -7.68 4.52
C ASP A 79 -9.94 -8.01 4.56
N ARG A 80 -10.63 -7.66 5.66
CA ARG A 80 -12.09 -7.85 5.77
C ARG A 80 -12.83 -7.10 4.68
N GLY A 81 -13.82 -7.78 4.06
CA GLY A 81 -14.63 -7.20 2.99
C GLY A 81 -13.88 -6.99 1.67
N LYS A 82 -12.72 -7.63 1.54
CA LYS A 82 -11.90 -7.60 0.34
C LYS A 82 -11.67 -9.00 -0.22
N LEU A 83 -11.32 -9.04 -1.49
CA LEU A 83 -10.91 -10.24 -2.20
C LEU A 83 -9.53 -10.01 -2.85
N ALA A 84 -8.76 -11.08 -2.99
CA ALA A 84 -7.65 -11.13 -3.91
C ALA A 84 -7.98 -12.04 -5.09
N ILE A 85 -7.29 -11.89 -6.22
CA ILE A 85 -7.57 -12.63 -7.44
C ILE A 85 -6.35 -13.47 -7.82
N GLU A 86 -6.57 -14.78 -7.97
CA GLU A 86 -5.55 -15.72 -8.44
C GLU A 86 -5.98 -16.42 -9.72
N ARG A 87 -5.00 -16.77 -10.56
CA ARG A 87 -5.16 -17.67 -11.68
C ARG A 87 -4.02 -18.71 -11.66
N GLY A 88 -4.35 -19.93 -11.25
CA GLY A 88 -3.34 -20.92 -10.89
C GLY A 88 -2.48 -20.44 -9.72
N PRO A 89 -1.15 -20.44 -9.82
CA PRO A 89 -0.24 -19.94 -8.78
C PRO A 89 0.03 -18.42 -8.89
N ILE A 90 -0.63 -17.72 -9.80
CA ILE A 90 -0.32 -16.32 -10.12
C ILE A 90 -1.36 -15.42 -9.44
N MET A 91 -0.88 -14.56 -8.55
CA MET A 91 -1.64 -13.47 -7.95
C MET A 91 -1.74 -12.30 -8.92
N PHE A 92 -2.90 -11.66 -8.99
CA PHE A 92 -3.14 -10.47 -9.80
C PHE A 92 -3.37 -9.24 -8.92
N CYS A 93 -3.05 -8.07 -9.47
CA CYS A 93 -3.29 -6.79 -8.83
C CYS A 93 -3.90 -5.78 -9.80
N LEU A 94 -4.63 -4.80 -9.27
CA LEU A 94 -4.96 -3.59 -10.00
C LEU A 94 -3.78 -2.63 -9.90
N GLU A 95 -3.37 -2.04 -11.02
CA GLU A 95 -2.39 -0.94 -11.08
C GLU A 95 -3.08 0.28 -11.70
N GLY A 96 -2.82 1.49 -11.18
CA GLY A 96 -3.47 2.70 -11.63
C GLY A 96 -3.37 2.92 -13.13
N LYS A 97 -2.19 2.68 -13.73
CA LYS A 97 -1.93 2.81 -15.17
C LYS A 97 -2.82 1.95 -16.06
N ASP A 98 -3.42 0.91 -15.52
CA ASP A 98 -4.32 0.02 -16.23
C ASP A 98 -5.79 0.39 -16.04
N GLN A 99 -6.08 1.39 -15.19
CA GLN A 99 -7.43 1.88 -14.95
C GLN A 99 -7.70 3.16 -15.76
N VAL A 100 -8.97 3.36 -16.18
CA VAL A 100 -9.37 4.49 -17.03
C VAL A 100 -9.05 5.85 -16.39
N ASP A 101 -9.23 5.96 -15.08
CA ASP A 101 -9.02 7.17 -14.29
C ASP A 101 -7.70 7.18 -13.52
N SER A 102 -6.87 6.15 -13.68
CA SER A 102 -5.63 5.91 -12.94
C SER A 102 -5.81 5.79 -11.42
N ILE A 103 -7.02 5.51 -10.95
CA ILE A 103 -7.35 5.33 -9.53
C ILE A 103 -7.69 3.88 -9.25
N VAL A 104 -7.20 3.33 -8.13
CA VAL A 104 -7.45 1.94 -7.73
C VAL A 104 -8.36 1.87 -6.49
N PHE A 105 -8.15 2.73 -5.52
CA PHE A 105 -8.75 2.58 -4.19
C PHE A 105 -10.23 2.99 -4.09
N ASN A 106 -10.78 3.67 -5.09
CA ASN A 106 -12.20 3.98 -5.20
C ASN A 106 -13.03 2.86 -5.85
N LYS A 107 -12.36 1.77 -6.28
CA LYS A 107 -13.00 0.66 -6.99
C LYS A 107 -13.31 -0.49 -6.05
N PHE A 108 -14.40 -1.20 -6.36
CA PHE A 108 -14.75 -2.46 -5.73
C PHE A 108 -15.33 -3.45 -6.76
N ILE A 109 -15.09 -4.73 -6.52
CA ILE A 109 -15.53 -5.82 -7.39
C ILE A 109 -16.54 -6.67 -6.62
N PRO A 110 -17.85 -6.51 -6.88
CA PRO A 110 -18.87 -7.30 -6.19
C PRO A 110 -18.67 -8.80 -6.37
N ASP A 111 -19.15 -9.57 -5.40
CA ASP A 111 -19.20 -11.02 -5.53
C ASP A 111 -20.01 -11.43 -6.77
N GLY A 112 -19.59 -12.51 -7.42
CA GLY A 112 -20.22 -12.97 -8.67
C GLY A 112 -19.82 -12.19 -9.93
N THR A 113 -19.03 -11.11 -9.86
CA THR A 113 -18.52 -10.42 -11.05
C THR A 113 -17.73 -11.38 -11.94
N SER A 114 -18.11 -11.47 -13.22
CA SER A 114 -17.38 -12.27 -14.21
C SER A 114 -16.04 -11.63 -14.55
N MET A 115 -15.00 -12.45 -14.67
CA MET A 115 -13.65 -12.04 -15.05
C MET A 115 -13.19 -12.89 -16.24
N GLU A 116 -12.59 -12.24 -17.23
CA GLU A 116 -12.03 -12.90 -18.39
C GLU A 116 -10.51 -12.83 -18.36
N ALA A 117 -9.84 -13.94 -18.69
CA ALA A 117 -8.38 -14.01 -18.78
C ALA A 117 -7.95 -14.00 -20.25
N THR A 118 -7.21 -12.97 -20.65
CA THR A 118 -6.74 -12.80 -22.04
C THR A 118 -5.22 -12.56 -22.06
N TYR A 119 -4.53 -13.10 -23.04
CA TYR A 119 -3.10 -12.82 -23.26
C TYR A 119 -2.94 -11.51 -24.02
N ASP A 120 -2.24 -10.56 -23.41
CA ASP A 120 -1.89 -9.27 -24.01
C ASP A 120 -0.40 -9.30 -24.41
N ALA A 121 -0.13 -9.46 -25.70
CA ALA A 121 1.23 -9.62 -26.23
C ALA A 121 2.04 -8.32 -26.18
N ASP A 122 1.37 -7.17 -26.18
CA ASP A 122 2.00 -5.85 -26.25
C ASP A 122 2.27 -5.26 -24.86
N LEU A 123 1.57 -5.75 -23.85
CA LEU A 123 1.73 -5.30 -22.47
C LEU A 123 2.90 -6.05 -21.80
N LEU A 124 3.91 -5.32 -21.26
CA LEU A 124 4.99 -5.84 -20.43
C LEU A 124 5.75 -7.04 -21.06
N ASN A 125 5.95 -7.05 -22.38
CA ASN A 125 6.52 -8.13 -23.18
C ASN A 125 5.68 -9.42 -23.23
N GLY A 126 4.38 -9.31 -23.02
CA GLY A 126 3.41 -10.39 -23.08
C GLY A 126 3.06 -10.96 -21.71
N VAL A 127 1.86 -10.65 -21.26
CA VAL A 127 1.30 -11.12 -19.98
C VAL A 127 -0.16 -11.55 -20.11
N MET A 128 -0.59 -12.44 -19.23
CA MET A 128 -2.02 -12.66 -19.04
C MET A 128 -2.61 -11.47 -18.27
N VAL A 129 -3.69 -10.90 -18.75
CA VAL A 129 -4.47 -9.88 -18.05
C VAL A 129 -5.84 -10.43 -17.67
N LEU A 130 -6.41 -9.91 -16.59
CA LEU A 130 -7.80 -10.18 -16.23
C LEU A 130 -8.60 -8.90 -16.43
N THR A 131 -9.73 -9.01 -17.08
CA THR A 131 -10.65 -7.90 -17.33
C THR A 131 -12.04 -8.23 -16.82
N GLY A 132 -12.83 -7.19 -16.53
CA GLY A 132 -14.20 -7.31 -16.07
C GLY A 132 -14.79 -5.95 -15.80
N THR A 133 -15.96 -5.91 -15.14
CA THR A 133 -16.65 -4.70 -14.75
C THR A 133 -16.57 -4.55 -13.23
N ALA A 134 -15.89 -3.53 -12.76
CA ALA A 134 -15.89 -3.10 -11.36
C ALA A 134 -16.96 -2.03 -11.15
N LYS A 135 -17.19 -1.68 -9.90
CA LYS A 135 -17.91 -0.48 -9.50
C LYS A 135 -16.93 0.53 -8.91
N GLU A 136 -17.21 1.80 -9.11
CA GLU A 136 -16.39 2.93 -8.69
C GLU A 136 -17.24 3.91 -7.88
N ILE A 137 -16.68 4.41 -6.76
CA ILE A 137 -17.31 5.48 -5.99
C ILE A 137 -16.80 6.80 -6.53
N GLU A 138 -17.74 7.62 -6.99
CA GLU A 138 -17.50 8.99 -7.44
C GLU A 138 -17.33 9.95 -6.24
N LYS A 139 -16.85 11.15 -6.51
CA LYS A 139 -16.63 12.20 -5.50
C LYS A 139 -17.90 12.62 -4.74
N ASP A 140 -19.05 12.56 -5.40
CA ASP A 140 -20.35 12.86 -4.82
C ASP A 140 -20.95 11.68 -4.05
N GLY A 141 -20.24 10.55 -3.95
CA GLY A 141 -20.68 9.33 -3.31
C GLY A 141 -21.56 8.44 -4.20
N SER A 142 -21.86 8.84 -5.43
CA SER A 142 -22.56 7.99 -6.39
C SER A 142 -21.67 6.84 -6.85
N VAL A 143 -22.30 5.77 -7.35
CA VAL A 143 -21.60 4.57 -7.79
C VAL A 143 -21.89 4.33 -9.27
N LYS A 144 -20.85 4.14 -10.06
CA LYS A 144 -20.97 3.77 -11.48
C LYS A 144 -20.23 2.47 -11.79
N GLU A 145 -20.58 1.84 -12.89
CA GLU A 145 -19.85 0.70 -13.44
C GLU A 145 -18.68 1.19 -14.32
N VAL A 146 -17.52 0.56 -14.14
CA VAL A 146 -16.30 0.89 -14.91
C VAL A 146 -15.57 -0.40 -15.30
N PRO A 147 -14.93 -0.46 -16.46
CA PRO A 147 -14.06 -1.58 -16.78
C PRO A 147 -12.83 -1.57 -15.84
N PHE A 148 -12.34 -2.74 -15.49
CA PHE A 148 -11.06 -2.88 -14.82
C PHE A 148 -10.14 -3.83 -15.60
N LYS A 149 -8.83 -3.61 -15.45
CA LYS A 149 -7.79 -4.52 -15.89
C LYS A 149 -6.88 -4.84 -14.71
N ALA A 150 -6.63 -6.14 -14.48
CA ALA A 150 -5.67 -6.61 -13.49
C ALA A 150 -4.50 -7.31 -14.20
N ILE A 151 -3.30 -7.12 -13.70
CA ILE A 151 -2.05 -7.70 -14.21
C ILE A 151 -1.44 -8.64 -13.18
N PRO A 152 -0.54 -9.57 -13.58
CA PRO A 152 0.21 -10.37 -12.63
C PRO A 152 0.99 -9.49 -11.66
N TYR A 153 0.87 -9.75 -10.36
CA TYR A 153 1.58 -8.97 -9.33
C TYR A 153 3.10 -8.90 -9.55
N SER A 154 3.69 -9.96 -10.09
CA SER A 154 5.12 -10.00 -10.42
C SER A 154 5.56 -8.97 -11.48
N THR A 155 4.60 -8.38 -12.20
CA THR A 155 4.85 -7.37 -13.24
C THR A 155 4.51 -5.95 -12.79
N TRP A 156 4.05 -5.78 -11.55
CA TRP A 156 3.76 -4.48 -10.97
C TRP A 156 5.00 -3.59 -10.91
N ASN A 157 4.80 -2.27 -11.03
CA ASN A 157 5.83 -1.22 -10.93
C ASN A 157 6.90 -1.22 -12.04
N ASN A 158 6.81 -2.08 -13.05
CA ASN A 158 7.76 -2.08 -14.16
C ASN A 158 7.59 -0.88 -15.11
N ARG A 159 6.50 -0.14 -14.98
CA ARG A 159 6.17 1.07 -15.75
C ARG A 159 6.31 2.35 -14.91
N GLY A 160 6.99 2.29 -13.76
CA GLY A 160 7.15 3.36 -12.78
C GLY A 160 6.08 3.34 -11.69
N ALA A 161 6.32 4.07 -10.60
CA ALA A 161 5.45 4.11 -9.41
C ALA A 161 4.02 4.53 -9.74
N ASP A 162 3.06 3.86 -9.12
CA ASP A 162 1.62 4.12 -9.24
C ASP A 162 0.85 3.46 -8.09
N GLN A 163 -0.45 3.75 -7.98
CA GLN A 163 -1.35 3.04 -7.06
C GLN A 163 -1.45 1.57 -7.42
N MET A 164 -1.52 0.71 -6.42
CA MET A 164 -1.69 -0.72 -6.62
C MET A 164 -2.52 -1.35 -5.50
N ALA A 165 -3.39 -2.31 -5.84
CA ALA A 165 -4.11 -3.12 -4.86
C ALA A 165 -4.12 -4.60 -5.26
N ILE A 166 -3.77 -5.46 -4.31
CA ILE A 166 -4.00 -6.92 -4.38
C ILE A 166 -5.35 -7.24 -3.72
N TRP A 167 -5.58 -6.68 -2.53
CA TRP A 167 -6.83 -6.82 -1.80
C TRP A 167 -7.83 -5.76 -2.25
N ILE A 168 -8.78 -6.19 -3.06
CA ILE A 168 -9.76 -5.34 -3.72
C ILE A 168 -11.08 -5.40 -2.94
N PRO A 169 -11.69 -4.28 -2.56
CA PRO A 169 -13.00 -4.27 -1.91
C PRO A 169 -14.08 -5.04 -2.67
N GLU A 170 -15.01 -5.69 -1.95
CA GLU A 170 -16.18 -6.33 -2.54
C GLU A 170 -17.43 -5.42 -2.50
N ALA A 171 -17.43 -4.41 -1.64
CA ALA A 171 -18.53 -3.47 -1.48
C ALA A 171 -18.02 -2.04 -1.27
N ALA A 172 -18.91 -1.07 -1.53
CA ALA A 172 -18.60 0.35 -1.43
C ALA A 172 -18.07 0.78 -0.06
N GLU A 173 -18.55 0.18 1.01
CA GLU A 173 -18.15 0.49 2.39
C GLU A 173 -16.69 0.19 2.71
N TYR A 174 -16.04 -0.69 1.92
CA TYR A 174 -14.63 -1.04 2.05
C TYR A 174 -13.75 -0.33 1.02
N ALA A 175 -14.33 0.29 0.00
CA ALA A 175 -13.60 1.11 -0.96
C ALA A 175 -13.31 2.48 -0.36
N ARG A 176 -12.17 3.05 -0.74
CA ARG A 176 -11.75 4.39 -0.31
C ARG A 176 -11.81 5.32 -1.50
N PRO A 177 -12.76 6.24 -1.57
CA PRO A 177 -12.70 7.31 -2.56
C PRO A 177 -11.34 8.01 -2.44
N THR A 178 -10.69 8.25 -3.55
CA THR A 178 -9.42 9.01 -3.53
C THR A 178 -9.77 10.43 -3.10
N PRO A 179 -9.20 10.94 -2.02
CA PRO A 179 -9.45 12.31 -1.61
C PRO A 179 -8.98 13.27 -2.69
N GLU A 180 -9.62 14.45 -2.77
CA GLU A 180 -9.14 15.52 -3.65
C GLU A 180 -7.69 15.85 -3.33
N PRO A 181 -6.82 15.96 -4.35
CA PRO A 181 -5.43 16.30 -4.11
C PRO A 181 -5.30 17.66 -3.44
N THR A 182 -4.76 17.68 -2.22
CA THR A 182 -4.47 18.91 -1.47
C THR A 182 -3.15 19.53 -1.93
N ILE A 183 -2.83 20.74 -1.45
CA ILE A 183 -1.51 21.34 -1.67
C ILE A 183 -0.42 20.43 -1.09
N ALA A 184 -0.64 19.89 0.11
CA ALA A 184 0.31 19.00 0.77
C ALA A 184 0.53 17.69 -0.02
N SER A 185 -0.53 17.03 -0.51
CA SER A 185 -0.39 15.76 -1.24
C SER A 185 0.37 15.87 -2.56
N LYS A 186 0.48 17.08 -3.11
CA LYS A 186 1.27 17.39 -4.31
C LYS A 186 2.72 17.81 -3.99
N ALA A 187 3.08 17.90 -2.71
CA ALA A 187 4.40 18.32 -2.31
C ALA A 187 5.41 17.16 -2.35
N HIS A 188 6.65 17.47 -2.71
CA HIS A 188 7.78 16.58 -2.47
C HIS A 188 8.31 16.84 -1.07
N THR A 189 8.33 15.80 -0.23
CA THR A 189 8.92 15.88 1.11
C THR A 189 10.43 15.86 1.03
N LEU A 190 11.06 16.84 1.68
CA LEU A 190 12.49 16.96 1.79
C LEU A 190 12.90 16.81 3.25
N MET A 191 13.76 15.83 3.52
CA MET A 191 14.46 15.73 4.79
C MET A 191 15.75 16.52 4.69
N ILE A 192 15.84 17.61 5.46
CA ILE A 192 17.09 18.31 5.64
C ILE A 192 17.73 17.71 6.90
N GLN A 193 18.62 16.74 6.70
CA GLN A 193 19.30 16.08 7.81
C GLN A 193 20.28 17.05 8.47
N ALA A 194 20.11 17.24 9.78
CA ALA A 194 21.22 17.75 10.59
C ALA A 194 22.35 16.70 10.64
N PRO A 195 23.62 17.08 10.72
CA PRO A 195 24.73 16.14 10.87
C PRO A 195 24.47 15.19 12.04
N ILE A 196 24.71 13.90 11.84
CA ILE A 196 24.64 12.90 12.91
C ILE A 196 25.60 13.33 14.03
N GLN A 197 25.13 13.38 15.28
CA GLN A 197 26.01 13.64 16.42
C GLN A 197 27.07 12.54 16.48
N LYS A 198 28.32 12.92 16.85
CA LYS A 198 29.48 12.02 16.87
C LYS A 198 29.30 10.75 17.73
N ASP A 199 28.37 10.78 18.67
CA ASP A 199 28.08 9.72 19.63
C ASP A 199 26.75 8.98 19.34
N ALA A 200 26.15 9.15 18.15
CA ALA A 200 24.95 8.40 17.77
C ALA A 200 25.33 6.93 17.48
N PRO A 201 24.56 5.94 17.96
CA PRO A 201 24.82 4.54 17.62
C PRO A 201 24.75 4.32 16.11
N GLU A 202 25.53 3.35 15.59
CA GLU A 202 25.57 3.00 14.16
C GLU A 202 24.19 2.62 13.58
N SER A 203 23.26 2.23 14.45
CA SER A 203 21.85 1.93 14.10
C SER A 203 20.96 3.16 13.98
N ALA A 204 21.45 4.38 14.19
CA ALA A 204 20.69 5.60 13.99
C ALA A 204 20.48 5.86 12.49
N SER A 205 19.65 5.03 11.84
CA SER A 205 19.22 5.23 10.47
C SER A 205 18.09 6.27 10.45
N VAL A 206 18.18 7.21 9.53
CA VAL A 206 17.12 8.19 9.24
C VAL A 206 16.30 7.67 8.06
N GLU A 207 16.04 6.38 8.01
CA GLU A 207 15.07 5.84 7.08
C GLU A 207 13.68 6.20 7.58
N THR A 208 13.11 7.20 6.97
CA THR A 208 11.80 7.70 7.33
C THR A 208 10.93 7.70 6.10
N TRP A 209 9.70 7.29 6.28
CA TRP A 209 8.70 7.34 5.23
C TRP A 209 8.12 8.76 5.12
N ALA A 210 9.00 9.73 4.80
CA ALA A 210 8.62 11.14 4.74
C ALA A 210 7.43 11.43 3.82
N TRP A 211 7.17 10.56 2.85
CA TRP A 211 5.99 10.61 2.00
C TRP A 211 4.69 10.25 2.73
N GLY A 212 4.74 9.62 3.91
CA GLY A 212 3.57 9.29 4.70
C GLY A 212 2.93 10.48 5.40
N VAL A 213 3.63 11.63 5.48
CA VAL A 213 3.09 12.81 6.18
C VAL A 213 2.14 13.66 5.32
N ASN A 214 1.94 13.31 4.04
CA ASN A 214 1.06 14.00 3.10
C ASN A 214 0.21 13.04 2.27
N ASP A 215 -0.02 11.85 2.77
CA ASP A 215 -0.82 10.81 2.12
C ASP A 215 -2.33 10.98 2.34
N GLN A 216 -2.73 12.02 3.08
CA GLN A 216 -4.11 12.39 3.43
C GLN A 216 -4.81 11.35 4.32
N TRP A 217 -4.04 10.52 5.00
CA TRP A 217 -4.60 9.59 5.96
C TRP A 217 -4.88 10.28 7.30
N GLU A 218 -6.10 10.09 7.82
CA GLU A 218 -6.53 10.71 9.08
C GLU A 218 -6.13 9.83 10.28
N PRO A 219 -5.13 10.25 11.08
CA PRO A 219 -4.71 9.51 12.25
C PRO A 219 -5.78 9.56 13.35
N LYS A 220 -5.99 8.44 14.04
CA LYS A 220 -6.94 8.34 15.15
C LYS A 220 -6.38 8.85 16.47
N ARG A 221 -5.06 8.76 16.65
CA ARG A 221 -4.31 9.15 17.86
C ARG A 221 -2.81 9.30 17.54
N SER A 222 -2.07 9.96 18.40
CA SER A 222 -0.63 10.20 18.23
C SER A 222 0.23 8.94 18.27
N SER A 223 -0.31 7.82 18.73
CA SER A 223 0.34 6.49 18.69
C SER A 223 -0.14 5.62 17.53
N ASP A 224 -0.82 6.19 16.54
CA ASP A 224 -1.29 5.44 15.37
C ASP A 224 -0.17 5.28 14.35
N ILE A 225 0.52 4.14 14.44
CA ILE A 225 1.63 3.76 13.56
C ILE A 225 1.22 2.71 12.52
N SER A 226 -0.09 2.56 12.28
CA SER A 226 -0.63 1.59 11.32
C SER A 226 -0.43 1.99 9.85
N LYS A 227 0.01 3.23 9.62
CA LYS A 227 0.33 3.79 8.31
C LYS A 227 1.72 4.42 8.34
N PRO A 228 2.32 4.70 7.17
CA PRO A 228 3.61 5.39 7.11
C PRO A 228 3.57 6.74 7.82
N TYR A 229 4.64 7.05 8.52
CA TYR A 229 4.82 8.30 9.27
C TYR A 229 6.30 8.71 9.23
N HIS A 230 6.57 9.99 9.45
CA HIS A 230 7.94 10.51 9.56
C HIS A 230 8.40 10.55 11.00
N TYR A 231 9.66 10.19 11.27
CA TYR A 231 10.25 10.26 12.59
C TYR A 231 11.73 10.63 12.55
N TRP A 232 12.21 11.22 13.66
CA TRP A 232 13.61 11.55 13.91
C TRP A 232 14.15 10.62 15.00
N TRP A 233 14.61 9.44 14.60
CA TRP A 233 15.07 8.41 15.55
C TRP A 233 16.39 8.76 16.18
N LEU A 234 16.51 8.53 17.52
CA LEU A 234 17.66 8.82 18.39
C LEU A 234 18.20 10.26 18.25
N ARG A 235 17.33 11.24 18.03
CA ARG A 235 17.64 12.66 17.95
C ARG A 235 17.20 13.45 19.18
N ASN A 236 17.30 12.82 20.36
CA ASN A 236 16.78 13.32 21.63
C ASN A 236 17.29 14.74 21.95
N GLY A 237 16.38 15.69 22.12
CA GLY A 237 16.67 17.06 22.49
C GLY A 237 17.31 17.92 21.40
N THR A 238 17.42 17.43 20.17
CA THR A 238 17.93 18.19 19.02
C THR A 238 16.83 19.02 18.35
N GLN A 239 17.24 19.94 17.48
CA GLN A 239 16.33 20.63 16.58
C GLN A 239 16.35 19.93 15.22
N GLU A 240 15.20 19.41 14.81
CA GLU A 240 15.04 18.65 13.57
C GLU A 240 14.13 19.38 12.59
N THR A 241 14.24 19.06 11.30
CA THR A 241 13.46 19.72 10.27
C THR A 241 12.81 18.74 9.30
N LEU A 242 11.61 19.10 8.82
CA LEU A 242 10.90 18.47 7.74
C LEU A 242 10.40 19.56 6.79
N ALA A 243 10.51 19.38 5.48
CA ALA A 243 10.10 20.39 4.54
C ALA A 243 9.26 19.82 3.39
N TYR A 244 8.36 20.64 2.88
CA TYR A 244 7.69 20.47 1.59
C TYR A 244 8.33 21.34 0.52
N GLN A 245 8.53 20.77 -0.66
CA GLN A 245 8.85 21.47 -1.89
C GLN A 245 7.65 21.33 -2.84
N PHE A 246 7.12 22.45 -3.31
CA PHE A 246 6.02 22.47 -4.27
C PHE A 246 6.53 22.71 -5.69
N ASP A 247 5.87 22.10 -6.68
CA ASP A 247 6.22 22.27 -8.11
C ASP A 247 5.94 23.67 -8.63
N GLN A 248 5.00 24.38 -8.00
CA GLN A 248 4.64 25.75 -8.32
C GLN A 248 4.37 26.55 -7.02
N PRO A 249 4.43 27.88 -7.06
CA PRO A 249 4.12 28.67 -5.87
C PRO A 249 2.63 28.62 -5.55
N TYR A 250 2.32 28.33 -4.27
CA TYR A 250 0.98 28.43 -3.68
C TYR A 250 0.92 29.58 -2.70
N THR A 251 -0.27 30.18 -2.53
CA THR A 251 -0.54 31.13 -1.44
C THR A 251 -1.15 30.37 -0.30
N ILE A 252 -0.47 30.31 0.82
CA ILE A 252 -0.78 29.48 1.98
C ILE A 252 -0.91 30.36 3.20
N SER A 253 -1.90 30.06 4.07
CA SER A 253 -2.17 30.84 5.28
C SER A 253 -2.45 29.98 6.52
N ASN A 254 -2.53 28.64 6.35
CA ASN A 254 -2.76 27.72 7.44
C ASN A 254 -2.03 26.40 7.21
N VAL A 255 -1.59 25.79 8.31
CA VAL A 255 -1.11 24.40 8.34
C VAL A 255 -1.66 23.70 9.57
N GLU A 256 -1.76 22.37 9.48
CA GLU A 256 -2.18 21.51 10.58
C GLU A 256 -1.21 20.33 10.69
N VAL A 257 -0.62 20.14 11.88
CA VAL A 257 0.37 19.09 12.12
C VAL A 257 -0.13 18.10 13.17
N TYR A 258 -0.10 16.82 12.83
CA TYR A 258 -0.39 15.75 13.76
C TYR A 258 0.92 15.10 14.23
N TRP A 259 1.26 15.29 15.50
CA TRP A 259 2.52 14.84 16.07
C TRP A 259 2.48 13.37 16.47
N LEU A 260 3.61 12.67 16.29
CA LEU A 260 3.85 11.31 16.77
C LEU A 260 4.15 11.32 18.28
N ASP A 261 3.52 10.41 19.03
CA ASP A 261 3.78 10.23 20.46
C ASP A 261 3.40 8.81 20.91
N PHE A 262 4.37 7.98 21.20
CA PHE A 262 4.16 6.62 21.73
C PHE A 262 5.40 6.09 22.45
N ASP A 263 5.20 5.10 23.32
CA ASP A 263 6.26 4.40 24.02
C ASP A 263 6.89 3.34 23.10
N HIS A 264 8.22 3.31 23.03
CA HIS A 264 8.95 2.31 22.25
C HIS A 264 10.08 1.71 23.09
N TYR A 265 10.36 0.43 22.93
CA TYR A 265 11.32 -0.33 23.75
C TYR A 265 12.77 0.20 23.67
N ASP A 266 13.16 0.86 22.56
CA ASP A 266 14.50 1.45 22.35
C ASP A 266 14.54 2.96 22.56
N GLY A 267 13.48 3.59 23.05
CA GLY A 267 13.39 5.03 23.29
C GLY A 267 12.07 5.64 22.83
N ASP A 268 11.53 6.49 23.68
CA ASP A 268 10.20 7.05 23.50
C ASP A 268 10.13 8.10 22.40
N PHE A 269 9.00 8.15 21.72
CA PHE A 269 8.59 9.25 20.87
C PHE A 269 7.65 10.18 21.64
N ARG A 270 7.91 11.48 21.59
CA ARG A 270 7.08 12.49 22.23
C ARG A 270 6.78 13.65 21.29
N VAL A 271 5.63 14.28 21.45
CA VAL A 271 5.37 15.58 20.80
C VAL A 271 6.54 16.51 21.05
N PRO A 272 6.90 17.41 20.13
CA PRO A 272 8.08 18.27 20.31
C PRO A 272 7.89 19.21 21.51
N LYS A 273 8.99 19.72 22.07
CA LYS A 273 8.97 20.78 23.08
C LYS A 273 8.39 22.08 22.51
N SER A 274 8.72 22.38 21.28
CA SER A 274 8.25 23.54 20.51
C SER A 274 8.54 23.34 19.03
N TRP A 275 7.90 24.12 18.18
CA TRP A 275 8.19 24.11 16.76
C TRP A 275 8.01 25.50 16.15
N LYS A 276 8.55 25.69 14.93
CA LYS A 276 8.42 26.90 14.13
C LYS A 276 8.16 26.52 12.68
N LEU A 277 7.42 27.36 11.97
CA LEU A 277 7.15 27.21 10.54
C LEU A 277 7.88 28.28 9.74
N TYR A 278 8.50 27.84 8.65
CA TYR A 278 9.21 28.72 7.71
C TYR A 278 8.66 28.52 6.31
N TYR A 279 8.67 29.57 5.52
CA TYR A 279 8.38 29.53 4.09
C TYR A 279 9.63 29.83 3.27
N LYS A 280 9.69 29.33 2.05
CA LYS A 280 10.78 29.57 1.11
C LYS A 280 10.59 30.91 0.40
N ASP A 281 11.52 31.84 0.59
CA ASP A 281 11.59 33.12 -0.09
C ASP A 281 12.86 33.20 -0.95
N GLY A 282 12.73 32.93 -2.22
CA GLY A 282 13.85 32.73 -3.13
C GLY A 282 14.75 31.58 -2.69
N LYS A 283 15.98 31.87 -2.28
CA LYS A 283 16.95 30.85 -1.78
C LYS A 283 16.97 30.71 -0.26
N SER A 284 16.24 31.56 0.48
CA SER A 284 16.26 31.62 1.95
C SER A 284 14.95 31.11 2.56
N TRP A 285 15.03 30.74 3.84
CA TRP A 285 13.87 30.39 4.64
C TRP A 285 13.58 31.53 5.59
N LYS A 286 12.32 31.98 5.62
CA LYS A 286 11.82 33.03 6.52
C LYS A 286 10.74 32.44 7.42
N GLU A 287 10.75 32.80 8.72
CA GLU A 287 9.69 32.41 9.64
C GLU A 287 8.37 33.08 9.22
N VAL A 288 7.26 32.35 9.31
CA VAL A 288 5.93 32.90 9.05
C VAL A 288 5.51 33.84 10.17
N GLU A 289 4.71 34.84 9.85
CA GLU A 289 4.10 35.71 10.87
C GLU A 289 2.81 35.04 11.38
N ALA A 290 2.94 34.31 12.48
CA ALA A 290 1.85 33.54 13.09
C ALA A 290 0.75 34.47 13.63
N LEU A 291 -0.51 34.06 13.48
CA LEU A 291 -1.70 34.76 13.97
C LEU A 291 -2.29 34.08 15.22
N ASN A 292 -1.88 32.86 15.51
CA ASN A 292 -2.22 32.13 16.73
C ASN A 292 -0.96 31.44 17.32
N GLU A 293 -1.12 30.73 18.43
CA GLU A 293 -0.02 30.08 19.13
C GLU A 293 0.38 28.77 18.48
N TYR A 294 1.70 28.48 18.48
CA TYR A 294 2.25 27.18 18.17
C TYR A 294 1.91 26.17 19.26
N THR A 295 0.99 25.26 19.00
CA THR A 295 0.62 24.22 19.96
C THR A 295 1.36 22.90 19.71
N VAL A 296 1.46 22.06 20.76
CA VAL A 296 2.11 20.74 20.74
C VAL A 296 1.21 19.71 21.43
N LYS A 297 -0.08 19.76 21.16
CA LYS A 297 -1.07 18.88 21.79
C LYS A 297 -1.00 17.48 21.16
N LYS A 298 -1.20 16.47 22.01
CA LYS A 298 -1.31 15.08 21.65
C LYS A 298 -2.72 14.73 21.15
N ASP A 299 -2.85 13.74 20.30
CA ASP A 299 -4.09 13.15 19.81
C ASP A 299 -5.03 14.14 19.07
N CYS A 300 -4.45 15.16 18.45
CA CYS A 300 -5.18 16.11 17.61
C CYS A 300 -4.25 16.85 16.64
N TYR A 301 -4.85 17.46 15.63
CA TYR A 301 -4.14 18.43 14.79
C TYR A 301 -3.78 19.69 15.58
N ASN A 302 -2.56 20.15 15.37
CA ASN A 302 -2.05 21.41 15.88
C ASN A 302 -2.06 22.43 14.75
N SER A 303 -3.12 23.27 14.71
CA SER A 303 -3.34 24.24 13.65
C SER A 303 -2.55 25.53 13.90
N LEU A 304 -1.92 26.04 12.86
CA LEU A 304 -1.25 27.33 12.84
C LEU A 304 -1.78 28.19 11.70
N ASP A 305 -2.43 29.30 12.07
CA ASP A 305 -2.78 30.37 11.14
C ASP A 305 -1.67 31.40 11.07
N PHE A 306 -1.40 31.94 9.89
CA PHE A 306 -0.36 32.94 9.67
C PHE A 306 -0.73 33.88 8.52
N LYS A 307 -0.06 35.03 8.44
CA LYS A 307 -0.26 35.94 7.30
C LYS A 307 0.03 35.19 5.99
N PRO A 308 -0.85 35.31 4.97
CA PRO A 308 -0.70 34.59 3.72
C PRO A 308 0.68 34.82 3.09
N VAL A 309 1.36 33.74 2.70
CA VAL A 309 2.64 33.79 2.01
C VAL A 309 2.55 33.06 0.68
N LYS A 310 3.12 33.65 -0.38
CA LYS A 310 3.25 32.95 -1.68
C LYS A 310 4.61 32.29 -1.73
N THR A 311 4.65 30.97 -1.78
CA THR A 311 5.88 30.20 -1.62
C THR A 311 5.90 28.91 -2.45
N THR A 312 7.10 28.42 -2.76
CA THR A 312 7.35 27.08 -3.32
C THR A 312 7.81 26.08 -2.28
N GLY A 313 7.74 26.38 -0.99
CA GLY A 313 8.09 25.40 0.05
C GLY A 313 7.80 25.91 1.46
N LEU A 314 7.44 24.94 2.32
CA LEU A 314 7.30 25.14 3.77
C LEU A 314 8.28 24.23 4.51
N LYS A 315 8.71 24.68 5.69
CA LYS A 315 9.62 23.92 6.55
C LYS A 315 9.20 24.01 8.01
N ILE A 316 8.97 22.88 8.62
CA ILE A 316 8.87 22.74 10.09
C ILE A 316 10.27 22.63 10.66
N ALA A 317 10.54 23.38 11.74
CA ALA A 317 11.70 23.18 12.63
C ALA A 317 11.15 22.81 14.00
N ALA A 318 11.34 21.57 14.43
CA ALA A 318 10.86 21.03 15.69
C ALA A 318 11.99 20.88 16.69
N GLN A 319 11.88 21.49 17.86
CA GLN A 319 12.75 21.26 19.00
C GLN A 319 12.27 20.04 19.76
N LEU A 320 12.99 18.94 19.71
CA LEU A 320 12.63 17.70 20.39
C LEU A 320 12.80 17.82 21.92
N GLN A 321 12.09 16.97 22.67
CA GLN A 321 12.21 16.90 24.11
C GLN A 321 13.54 16.22 24.52
N LYS A 322 14.10 16.63 25.65
CA LYS A 322 15.27 15.97 26.22
C LYS A 322 14.93 14.51 26.57
N GLY A 323 15.71 13.57 26.04
CA GLY A 323 15.51 12.14 26.30
C GLY A 323 14.44 11.46 25.47
N ALA A 324 13.84 12.14 24.48
CA ALA A 324 12.88 11.55 23.59
C ALA A 324 13.11 11.94 22.12
N SER A 325 12.81 11.04 21.23
CA SER A 325 12.68 11.28 19.79
C SER A 325 11.36 11.96 19.46
N GLY A 326 11.12 12.31 18.23
CA GLY A 326 9.88 12.92 17.75
C GLY A 326 9.54 12.51 16.35
N GLY A 327 8.35 12.91 15.89
CA GLY A 327 7.91 12.63 14.52
C GLY A 327 6.61 13.33 14.17
N VAL A 328 6.22 13.17 12.91
CA VAL A 328 4.99 13.71 12.33
C VAL A 328 4.22 12.55 11.67
N ILE A 329 2.94 12.43 11.99
CA ILE A 329 2.06 11.45 11.34
C ILE A 329 1.45 12.04 10.08
N GLU A 330 0.91 13.27 10.18
CA GLU A 330 0.29 13.95 9.05
C GLU A 330 0.58 15.47 9.13
N TRP A 331 0.79 16.10 7.96
CA TRP A 331 0.99 17.55 7.85
C TRP A 331 0.19 18.12 6.69
N LYS A 332 -0.93 18.76 7.03
CA LYS A 332 -1.83 19.42 6.06
C LYS A 332 -1.37 20.85 5.78
N VAL A 333 -1.68 21.32 4.59
CA VAL A 333 -1.40 22.69 4.10
C VAL A 333 -2.66 23.22 3.40
N ASN A 334 -3.16 24.39 3.87
CA ASN A 334 -4.39 25.02 3.41
C ASN A 334 -4.18 26.48 2.96
#